data_ec8b5a357a798e19f471aca4d3716e96
#
_entry.id   ec8b5a357a798e19f471aca4d3716e96
#
_cell.length_a   1.000
_cell.length_b   1.000
_cell.length_c   1.000
_cell.angle_alpha   90.00
_cell.angle_beta   90.00
_cell.angle_gamma   90.00
#
_symmetry.space_group_name_H-M   'P 1'
#
loop_
_entity.id
_entity.type
_entity.pdbx_description
1 polymer ?
#
loop_
_entity_poly.entity_id
_entity_poly.type
_entity_poly.pdbx_seq_one_letter_code
_entity_poly.pdbx_strand_id
1 'polypeptide(L)' 'MVDHDSPLPLHEQLATLLRDQIRSGALKRRGPSILSLAQEHGVSHRTAARALTTLKDEGLIIPVRGKGFYVAGTPL' A
#
# COMPACT_ATOMS: atom_id res chain seq x y z
N MET A 1 -8.82 4.47 -5.81
CA MET A 1 -9.65 4.41 -4.59
C MET A 1 -10.29 3.04 -4.46
N VAL A 2 -10.37 2.51 -3.26
CA VAL A 2 -10.98 1.19 -3.07
C VAL A 2 -12.50 1.27 -3.19
N ASP A 3 -13.11 0.19 -3.66
CA ASP A 3 -14.55 0.09 -3.84
C ASP A 3 -15.13 -0.75 -2.70
N HIS A 4 -15.85 -0.11 -1.79
CA HIS A 4 -16.44 -0.77 -0.63
C HIS A 4 -17.60 -1.70 -1.00
N ASP A 5 -18.17 -1.54 -2.19
CA ASP A 5 -19.27 -2.39 -2.66
C ASP A 5 -18.79 -3.60 -3.45
N SER A 6 -17.49 -3.68 -3.74
CA SER A 6 -16.94 -4.82 -4.45
C SER A 6 -16.90 -6.06 -3.56
N PRO A 7 -17.10 -7.28 -4.12
CA PRO A 7 -16.94 -8.50 -3.36
C PRO A 7 -15.50 -8.80 -2.97
N LEU A 8 -14.51 -8.12 -3.57
CA LEU A 8 -13.11 -8.30 -3.22
C LEU A 8 -12.82 -7.66 -1.85
N PRO A 9 -12.05 -8.32 -0.99
CA PRO A 9 -11.65 -7.72 0.28
C PRO A 9 -10.92 -6.39 0.08
N LEU A 10 -11.16 -5.43 0.96
CA LEU A 10 -10.59 -4.10 0.83
C LEU A 10 -9.07 -4.11 0.83
N HIS A 11 -8.45 -4.99 1.64
CA HIS A 11 -6.99 -5.07 1.68
C HIS A 11 -6.39 -5.56 0.35
N GLU A 12 -7.09 -6.44 -0.36
CA GLU A 12 -6.64 -6.91 -1.68
C GLU A 12 -6.77 -5.82 -2.72
N GLN A 13 -7.86 -5.06 -2.69
CA GLN A 13 -8.05 -3.93 -3.60
C GLN A 13 -6.95 -2.89 -3.38
N LEU A 14 -6.67 -2.55 -2.14
CA LEU A 14 -5.64 -1.58 -1.80
C LEU A 14 -4.26 -2.07 -2.22
N ALA A 15 -3.94 -3.34 -1.98
CA ALA A 15 -2.68 -3.92 -2.40
C ALA A 15 -2.51 -3.85 -3.92
N THR A 16 -3.57 -4.19 -4.68
CA THR A 16 -3.53 -4.12 -6.13
C THR A 16 -3.29 -2.69 -6.63
N LEU A 17 -3.99 -1.73 -6.03
CA LEU A 17 -3.85 -0.32 -6.39
C LEU A 17 -2.43 0.16 -6.15
N LEU A 18 -1.86 -0.14 -4.99
CA LEU A 18 -0.49 0.25 -4.66
C LEU A 18 0.54 -0.46 -5.54
N ARG A 19 0.32 -1.73 -5.83
CA ARG A 19 1.19 -2.49 -6.72
C ARG A 19 1.25 -1.84 -8.10
N ASP A 20 0.10 -1.43 -8.62
CA ASP A 20 0.03 -0.77 -9.92
C ASP A 20 0.76 0.57 -9.89
N GLN A 21 0.62 1.34 -8.80
CA GLN A 21 1.33 2.61 -8.64
C GLN A 21 2.85 2.42 -8.59
N ILE A 22 3.30 1.35 -7.94
CA ILE A 22 4.72 1.01 -7.88
C ILE A 22 5.23 0.65 -9.28
N ARG A 23 4.50 -0.20 -9.99
CA ARG A 23 4.91 -0.66 -11.33
C ARG A 23 4.88 0.45 -12.37
N SER A 24 3.93 1.36 -12.27
CA SER A 24 3.81 2.48 -13.21
C SER A 24 4.78 3.61 -12.93
N GLY A 25 5.45 3.59 -11.76
CA GLY A 25 6.34 4.66 -11.34
C GLY A 25 5.65 5.82 -10.65
N ALA A 26 4.35 5.72 -10.38
CA ALA A 26 3.62 6.75 -9.64
C ALA A 26 4.12 6.86 -8.21
N LEU A 27 4.52 5.73 -7.59
CA LEU A 27 5.24 5.71 -6.33
C LEU A 27 6.68 5.34 -6.63
N LYS A 28 7.60 6.29 -6.49
CA LYS A 28 8.99 6.10 -6.89
C LYS A 28 9.88 5.53 -5.80
N ARG A 29 9.96 6.19 -4.66
CA ARG A 29 10.84 5.78 -3.55
C ARG A 29 10.08 5.50 -2.28
N ARG A 30 9.08 6.32 -1.99
CA ARG A 30 8.35 6.29 -0.72
C ARG A 30 6.87 6.31 -0.99
N GLY A 31 6.14 5.64 -0.12
CA GLY A 31 4.70 5.71 -0.10
C GLY A 31 4.19 6.19 1.25
N PRO A 32 2.88 6.45 1.33
CA PRO A 32 2.27 7.00 2.53
C PRO A 32 2.29 6.02 3.71
N SER A 33 2.13 6.56 4.92
CA SER A 33 2.01 5.76 6.13
C SER A 33 0.71 4.98 6.16
N ILE A 34 0.62 4.00 7.06
CA ILE A 34 -0.62 3.24 7.26
C ILE A 34 -1.77 4.18 7.59
N LEU A 35 -1.54 5.16 8.46
CA LEU A 35 -2.58 6.13 8.84
C LEU A 35 -3.06 6.93 7.63
N SER A 36 -2.13 7.42 6.81
CA SER A 36 -2.49 8.17 5.60
C SER A 36 -3.27 7.31 4.62
N LEU A 37 -2.87 6.06 4.41
CA LEU A 37 -3.59 5.14 3.53
C LEU A 37 -4.99 4.86 4.04
N ALA A 38 -5.13 4.64 5.35
CA ALA A 38 -6.43 4.38 5.94
C ALA A 38 -7.37 5.58 5.74
N GLN A 39 -6.89 6.79 5.95
CA GLN A 39 -7.68 8.01 5.78
C GLN A 39 -8.00 8.27 4.31
N GLU A 40 -7.02 8.11 3.44
CA GLU A 40 -7.19 8.41 2.01
C GLU A 40 -8.20 7.47 1.35
N HIS A 41 -8.17 6.20 1.72
CA HIS A 41 -9.02 5.18 1.08
C HIS A 41 -10.26 4.82 1.90
N GLY A 42 -10.44 5.45 3.07
CA GLY A 42 -11.61 5.18 3.90
C GLY A 42 -11.65 3.75 4.43
N VAL A 43 -10.51 3.16 4.74
CA VAL A 43 -10.40 1.81 5.28
C VAL A 43 -9.85 1.85 6.70
N SER A 44 -9.99 0.73 7.43
CA SER A 44 -9.43 0.64 8.77
C SER A 44 -7.89 0.62 8.71
N HIS A 45 -7.29 1.00 9.82
CA HIS A 45 -5.83 0.92 10.00
C HIS A 45 -5.34 -0.52 9.76
N ARG A 46 -6.10 -1.51 10.24
CA ARG A 46 -5.76 -2.92 10.06
C ARG A 46 -5.79 -3.34 8.59
N THR A 47 -6.78 -2.88 7.84
CA THR A 47 -6.89 -3.16 6.40
C THR A 47 -5.69 -2.59 5.65
N ALA A 48 -5.33 -1.34 5.95
CA ALA A 48 -4.15 -0.72 5.33
C ALA A 48 -2.87 -1.50 5.68
N ALA A 49 -2.73 -1.91 6.94
CA ALA A 49 -1.57 -2.69 7.37
C ALA A 49 -1.48 -4.03 6.65
N ARG A 50 -2.61 -4.71 6.46
CA ARG A 50 -2.63 -5.99 5.72
C ARG A 50 -2.23 -5.81 4.26
N ALA A 51 -2.67 -4.73 3.62
CA ALA A 51 -2.28 -4.45 2.25
C ALA A 51 -0.76 -4.26 2.13
N LEU A 52 -0.17 -3.51 3.06
CA LEU A 52 1.28 -3.32 3.06
C LEU A 52 2.04 -4.61 3.35
N THR A 53 1.52 -5.46 4.24
CA THR A 53 2.13 -6.76 4.52
C THR A 53 2.16 -7.62 3.26
N THR A 54 1.08 -7.63 2.49
CA THR A 54 1.02 -8.36 1.23
C THR A 54 2.12 -7.88 0.27
N LEU A 55 2.27 -6.57 0.11
CA LEU A 55 3.30 -6.02 -0.78
C LEU A 55 4.71 -6.30 -0.27
N LYS A 56 4.90 -6.26 1.05
CA LYS A 56 6.17 -6.61 1.67
C LYS A 56 6.53 -8.07 1.37
N ASP A 57 5.57 -8.97 1.51
CA ASP A 57 5.79 -10.40 1.26
C ASP A 57 6.10 -10.67 -0.21
N GLU A 58 5.59 -9.83 -1.12
CA GLU A 58 5.91 -9.89 -2.54
C GLU A 58 7.29 -9.28 -2.87
N GLY A 59 7.94 -8.67 -1.89
CA GLY A 59 9.24 -8.04 -2.09
C GLY A 59 9.18 -6.69 -2.77
N LEU A 60 8.01 -6.06 -2.83
CA LEU A 60 7.83 -4.79 -3.53
C LEU A 60 8.12 -3.57 -2.67
N ILE A 61 7.95 -3.68 -1.35
CA ILE A 61 8.15 -2.56 -0.43
C ILE A 61 8.91 -3.00 0.82
N ILE A 62 9.48 -2.00 1.50
CA ILE A 62 10.11 -2.17 2.81
C ILE A 62 9.40 -1.20 3.75
N PRO A 63 8.50 -1.69 4.63
CA PRO A 63 7.80 -0.81 5.56
C PRO A 63 8.75 -0.17 6.55
N VAL A 64 8.53 1.12 6.83
CA VAL A 64 9.29 1.87 7.81
C VAL A 64 8.32 2.39 8.86
N ARG A 65 8.50 1.93 10.08
CA ARG A 65 7.60 2.25 11.18
C ARG A 65 7.44 3.76 11.34
N GLY A 66 6.20 4.23 11.30
CA GLY A 66 5.87 5.63 11.52
C GLY A 66 6.14 6.56 10.34
N LYS A 67 6.75 6.07 9.26
CA LYS A 67 7.15 6.92 8.13
C LYS A 67 6.63 6.45 6.78
N GLY A 68 5.80 5.41 6.75
CA GLY A 68 5.29 4.84 5.51
C GLY A 68 6.13 3.66 5.05
N PHE A 69 6.49 3.65 3.77
CA PHE A 69 7.29 2.55 3.24
C PHE A 69 8.22 3.05 2.13
N TYR A 70 9.25 2.27 1.86
CA TYR A 70 10.13 2.48 0.71
C TYR A 70 9.81 1.44 -0.36
N VAL A 71 9.91 1.86 -1.62
CA VAL A 71 9.76 0.94 -2.75
C VAL A 71 11.05 0.15 -2.91
N ALA A 72 10.96 -1.18 -2.81
CA ALA A 72 12.12 -2.06 -2.92
C ALA A 72 12.68 -2.02 -4.34
N GLY A 73 14.01 -2.18 -4.45
CA GLY A 73 14.66 -2.18 -5.76
C GLY A 73 14.89 -0.80 -6.35
N THR A 74 14.45 0.28 -5.69
CA THR A 74 14.71 1.63 -6.13
C THR A 74 16.10 2.05 -5.68
N PRO A 75 16.94 2.61 -6.55
CA PRO A 75 18.26 3.10 -6.12
C PRO A 75 18.12 4.17 -5.05
N LEU A 76 18.95 4.07 -4.05
CA LEU A 76 18.95 5.04 -2.95
C LEU A 76 19.72 6.31 -3.33
#